data_732b52f982f9cfe7b547c06f7fc2691e
#
_entry.id   732b52f982f9cfe7b547c06f7fc2691e
#
_cell.length_a   1.000
_cell.length_b   1.000
_cell.length_c   1.000
_cell.angle_alpha   90.00
_cell.angle_beta   90.00
_cell.angle_gamma   90.00
#
_symmetry.space_group_name_H-M   'P 1'
#
loop_
_entity.id
_entity.type
_entity.pdbx_description
1 polymer ?
#
loop_
_entity_poly.entity_id
_entity_poly.type
_entity_poly.pdbx_seq_one_letter_code
_entity_poly.pdbx_strand_id
1 'polypeptide(L)'
;MTLTEYLKTFIGRPYIWGGNGTGKTAHGFDCSGLVLEGLWAFGLYTGADTTAQGLYDHLTKTATWKEGNVDNAHDGDILFFGKSLSKITHVAVALGDGLMLEAGGGGSACKTAATSTGFVRIRPIRKDVVACVYLKK
;
A
#
# COMPACT_ATOMS: atom_id res chain seq x y z
N MET A 1 -11.73 0.60 -15.17
CA MET A 1 -11.39 1.03 -13.80
C MET A 1 -9.88 0.90 -13.63
N THR A 2 -9.24 1.95 -13.12
CA THR A 2 -7.80 1.93 -12.81
C THR A 2 -7.55 1.32 -11.44
N LEU A 3 -6.29 0.98 -11.15
CA LEU A 3 -5.87 0.49 -9.84
C LEU A 3 -6.30 1.45 -8.73
N THR A 4 -6.01 2.74 -8.88
CA THR A 4 -6.34 3.74 -7.87
C THR A 4 -7.84 3.95 -7.72
N GLU A 5 -8.60 3.94 -8.81
CA GLU A 5 -10.06 3.99 -8.74
C GLU A 5 -10.64 2.80 -7.95
N TYR A 6 -10.11 1.61 -8.18
CA TYR A 6 -10.52 0.43 -7.44
C TYR A 6 -10.21 0.56 -5.95
N LEU A 7 -8.98 0.95 -5.61
CA LEU A 7 -8.58 1.11 -4.21
C LEU A 7 -9.34 2.22 -3.49
N LYS A 8 -9.75 3.27 -4.19
CA LYS A 8 -10.57 4.34 -3.60
C LYS A 8 -11.93 3.82 -3.11
N THR A 9 -12.42 2.70 -3.63
CA THR A 9 -13.68 2.13 -3.17
C THR A 9 -13.60 1.63 -1.72
N PHE A 10 -12.39 1.45 -1.19
CA PHE A 10 -12.18 1.00 0.19
C PHE A 10 -11.98 2.15 1.18
N ILE A 11 -11.99 3.41 0.74
CA ILE A 11 -11.84 4.57 1.65
C ILE A 11 -12.85 4.48 2.77
N GLY A 12 -12.37 4.67 4.01
CA GLY A 12 -13.18 4.57 5.22
C GLY A 12 -13.15 3.19 5.88
N ARG A 13 -12.66 2.15 5.21
CA ARG A 13 -12.50 0.84 5.84
C ARG A 13 -11.47 0.92 6.96
N PRO A 14 -11.69 0.21 8.09
CA PRO A 14 -10.77 0.29 9.21
C PRO A 14 -9.40 -0.32 8.90
N TYR A 15 -8.37 0.24 9.52
CA TYR A 15 -7.06 -0.40 9.57
C TYR A 15 -7.16 -1.61 10.51
N ILE A 16 -6.79 -2.78 10.03
CA ILE A 16 -6.77 -4.00 10.84
C ILE A 16 -5.40 -4.66 10.66
N TRP A 17 -4.69 -4.86 11.76
CA TRP A 17 -3.37 -5.49 11.76
C TRP A 17 -3.43 -6.88 11.13
N GLY A 18 -2.56 -7.13 10.14
CA GLY A 18 -2.59 -8.36 9.35
C GLY A 18 -3.73 -8.42 8.34
N GLY A 19 -4.51 -7.33 8.17
CA GLY A 19 -5.68 -7.29 7.30
C GLY A 19 -5.34 -7.22 5.83
N ASN A 20 -5.99 -8.05 5.03
CA ASN A 20 -5.89 -8.03 3.57
C ASN A 20 -7.28 -8.06 2.91
N GLY A 21 -8.33 -7.76 3.68
CA GLY A 21 -9.70 -7.73 3.17
C GLY A 21 -10.35 -9.10 3.05
N THR A 22 -9.71 -10.18 3.52
CA THR A 22 -10.25 -11.54 3.41
C THR A 22 -10.36 -12.23 4.77
N GLY A 23 -11.16 -13.30 4.86
CA GLY A 23 -11.31 -14.11 6.07
C GLY A 23 -11.77 -13.26 7.26
N LYS A 24 -11.07 -13.39 8.38
CA LYS A 24 -11.38 -12.65 9.61
C LYS A 24 -11.18 -11.14 9.47
N THR A 25 -10.44 -10.70 8.46
CA THR A 25 -10.12 -9.31 8.21
C THR A 25 -10.90 -8.72 7.04
N ALA A 26 -12.02 -9.35 6.64
CA ALA A 26 -12.81 -8.98 5.47
C ALA A 26 -13.29 -7.52 5.46
N HIS A 27 -13.32 -6.85 6.62
CA HIS A 27 -13.79 -5.46 6.73
C HIS A 27 -12.66 -4.43 6.77
N GLY A 28 -11.40 -4.86 6.74
CA GLY A 28 -10.29 -3.92 6.86
C GLY A 28 -8.97 -4.42 6.31
N PHE A 29 -8.00 -3.52 6.32
CA PHE A 29 -6.69 -3.73 5.71
C PHE A 29 -5.60 -3.15 6.60
N ASP A 30 -4.42 -3.78 6.62
CA ASP A 30 -3.19 -3.08 7.01
C ASP A 30 -2.60 -2.40 5.76
N CYS A 31 -1.42 -1.77 5.89
CA CYS A 31 -0.86 -1.00 4.79
C CYS A 31 -0.55 -1.86 3.56
N SER A 32 0.11 -2.99 3.75
CA SER A 32 0.45 -3.88 2.65
C SER A 32 -0.78 -4.62 2.12
N GLY A 33 -1.72 -4.98 3.00
CA GLY A 33 -2.94 -5.69 2.61
C GLY A 33 -3.80 -4.91 1.63
N LEU A 34 -3.91 -3.60 1.83
CA LEU A 34 -4.65 -2.73 0.89
C LEU A 34 -3.99 -2.73 -0.49
N VAL A 35 -2.69 -2.52 -0.53
CA VAL A 35 -1.96 -2.45 -1.80
C VAL A 35 -2.01 -3.81 -2.51
N LEU A 36 -1.79 -4.90 -1.76
CA LEU A 36 -1.85 -6.25 -2.32
C LEU A 36 -3.23 -6.57 -2.92
N GLU A 37 -4.31 -6.14 -2.26
CA GLU A 37 -5.66 -6.35 -2.80
C GLU A 37 -5.77 -5.75 -4.20
N GLY A 38 -5.28 -4.53 -4.40
CA GLY A 38 -5.29 -3.91 -5.71
C GLY A 38 -4.41 -4.64 -6.71
N LEU A 39 -3.19 -5.00 -6.31
CA LEU A 39 -2.26 -5.68 -7.20
C LEU A 39 -2.77 -7.07 -7.60
N TRP A 40 -3.36 -7.83 -6.68
CA TRP A 40 -4.00 -9.12 -6.99
C TRP A 40 -5.18 -8.95 -7.94
N ALA A 41 -6.05 -7.99 -7.67
CA ALA A 41 -7.25 -7.76 -8.48
C ALA A 41 -6.90 -7.42 -9.94
N PHE A 42 -5.76 -6.75 -10.17
CA PHE A 42 -5.32 -6.34 -11.50
C PHE A 42 -4.29 -7.28 -12.11
N GLY A 43 -3.97 -8.41 -11.46
CA GLY A 43 -2.98 -9.36 -11.96
C GLY A 43 -1.56 -8.82 -12.00
N LEU A 44 -1.26 -7.77 -11.23
CA LEU A 44 0.06 -7.15 -11.20
C LEU A 44 1.01 -7.82 -10.21
N TYR A 45 0.47 -8.60 -9.29
CA TYR A 45 1.22 -9.39 -8.34
C TYR A 45 0.45 -10.69 -8.12
N THR A 46 1.12 -11.82 -8.23
CA THR A 46 0.50 -13.14 -8.08
C THR A 46 1.06 -13.93 -6.89
N GLY A 47 1.94 -13.29 -6.12
CA GLY A 47 2.53 -13.91 -4.93
C GLY A 47 1.59 -13.96 -3.74
N ALA A 48 2.07 -14.57 -2.66
CA ALA A 48 1.33 -14.66 -1.41
C ALA A 48 1.29 -13.33 -0.67
N ASP A 49 0.47 -13.26 0.38
CA ASP A 49 0.45 -12.13 1.30
C ASP A 49 1.85 -11.91 1.88
N THR A 50 2.23 -10.64 2.02
CA THR A 50 3.56 -10.27 2.47
C THR A 50 3.53 -8.92 3.20
N THR A 51 4.67 -8.54 3.76
CA THR A 51 4.85 -7.23 4.41
C THR A 51 5.20 -6.16 3.38
N ALA A 52 5.23 -4.89 3.82
CA ALA A 52 5.68 -3.80 2.97
C ALA A 52 7.12 -4.02 2.49
N GLN A 53 8.02 -4.47 3.37
CA GLN A 53 9.40 -4.80 2.98
C GLN A 53 9.42 -5.95 1.98
N GLY A 54 8.66 -7.02 2.22
CA GLY A 54 8.59 -8.16 1.30
C GLY A 54 8.06 -7.78 -0.06
N LEU A 55 7.07 -6.90 -0.13
CA LEU A 55 6.54 -6.41 -1.39
C LEU A 55 7.58 -5.61 -2.17
N TYR A 56 8.31 -4.70 -1.49
CA TYR A 56 9.40 -3.95 -2.11
C TYR A 56 10.45 -4.88 -2.69
N ASP A 57 10.90 -5.86 -1.90
CA ASP A 57 11.93 -6.81 -2.32
C ASP A 57 11.48 -7.62 -3.54
N HIS A 58 10.20 -7.98 -3.58
CA HIS A 58 9.64 -8.71 -4.73
C HIS A 58 9.55 -7.83 -5.98
N LEU A 59 8.93 -6.66 -5.86
CA LEU A 59 8.69 -5.79 -7.02
C LEU A 59 9.98 -5.31 -7.67
N THR A 60 11.00 -5.02 -6.89
CA THR A 60 12.28 -4.54 -7.43
C THR A 60 13.07 -5.63 -8.15
N LYS A 61 12.70 -6.91 -7.97
CA LYS A 61 13.32 -8.05 -8.66
C LYS A 61 12.59 -8.46 -9.93
N THR A 62 11.41 -7.94 -10.19
CA THR A 62 10.63 -8.34 -11.36
C THR A 62 10.92 -7.43 -12.56
N ALA A 63 10.87 -8.00 -13.77
CA ALA A 63 11.14 -7.25 -14.99
C ALA A 63 10.05 -6.24 -15.34
N THR A 64 8.85 -6.39 -14.77
CA THR A 64 7.71 -5.53 -15.05
C THR A 64 7.64 -4.30 -14.16
N TRP A 65 8.45 -4.22 -13.10
CA TRP A 65 8.47 -3.09 -12.18
C TRP A 65 9.85 -2.44 -12.18
N LYS A 66 9.88 -1.15 -11.97
CA LYS A 66 11.11 -0.35 -12.01
C LYS A 66 11.01 0.76 -10.96
N GLU A 67 12.15 1.14 -10.36
CA GLU A 67 12.18 2.26 -9.44
C GLU A 67 11.85 3.56 -10.15
N GLY A 68 10.97 4.35 -9.53
CA GLY A 68 10.55 5.66 -10.00
C GLY A 68 11.17 6.77 -9.16
N ASN A 69 10.65 7.97 -9.36
CA ASN A 69 11.11 9.17 -8.67
C ASN A 69 10.11 9.56 -7.57
N VAL A 70 10.54 9.54 -6.31
CA VAL A 70 9.68 9.88 -5.17
C VAL A 70 9.15 11.31 -5.22
N ASP A 71 9.93 12.24 -5.80
CA ASP A 71 9.53 13.65 -5.89
C ASP A 71 8.52 13.91 -7.01
N ASN A 72 8.33 12.95 -7.89
CA ASN A 72 7.43 13.08 -9.05
C ASN A 72 6.63 11.80 -9.25
N ALA A 73 6.07 11.27 -8.16
CA ALA A 73 5.27 10.06 -8.21
C ALA A 73 3.96 10.29 -8.98
N HIS A 74 3.65 9.38 -9.89
CA HIS A 74 2.45 9.43 -10.72
C HIS A 74 1.35 8.54 -10.14
N ASP A 75 0.12 8.79 -10.56
CA ASP A 75 -1.03 7.97 -10.20
C ASP A 75 -0.75 6.49 -10.48
N GLY A 76 -0.90 5.66 -9.46
CA GLY A 76 -0.67 4.21 -9.55
C GLY A 76 0.74 3.75 -9.16
N ASP A 77 1.68 4.66 -8.94
CA ASP A 77 3.00 4.29 -8.42
C ASP A 77 2.88 3.77 -6.99
N ILE A 78 3.74 2.83 -6.63
CA ILE A 78 3.76 2.25 -5.29
C ILE A 78 4.85 2.94 -4.47
N LEU A 79 4.46 3.48 -3.32
CA LEU A 79 5.34 4.26 -2.44
C LEU A 79 5.70 3.46 -1.19
N PHE A 80 6.97 3.44 -0.85
CA PHE A 80 7.48 2.73 0.32
C PHE A 80 8.10 3.70 1.32
N PHE A 81 7.89 3.43 2.60
CA PHE A 81 8.23 4.32 3.70
C PHE A 81 8.98 3.57 4.78
N GLY A 82 9.92 4.24 5.42
CA GLY A 82 10.70 3.68 6.51
C GLY A 82 12.01 4.42 6.70
N LYS A 83 12.92 3.81 7.44
CA LYS A 83 14.23 4.39 7.74
C LYS A 83 15.22 4.22 6.58
N SER A 84 15.06 3.15 5.80
CA SER A 84 15.94 2.83 4.68
C SER A 84 15.28 1.78 3.80
N LEU A 85 15.90 1.45 2.66
CA LEU A 85 15.40 0.42 1.74
C LEU A 85 15.39 -0.99 2.34
N SER A 86 16.16 -1.21 3.42
CA SER A 86 16.18 -2.48 4.15
C SER A 86 15.33 -2.45 5.41
N LYS A 87 14.68 -1.33 5.72
CA LYS A 87 13.85 -1.13 6.92
C LYS A 87 12.55 -0.43 6.56
N ILE A 88 11.85 -0.97 5.56
CA ILE A 88 10.56 -0.48 5.12
C ILE A 88 9.47 -0.98 6.06
N THR A 89 8.63 -0.07 6.53
CA THR A 89 7.58 -0.35 7.51
C THR A 89 6.18 0.00 7.03
N HIS A 90 6.06 0.68 5.88
CA HIS A 90 4.77 1.14 5.37
C HIS A 90 4.80 1.20 3.84
N VAL A 91 3.63 1.04 3.22
CA VAL A 91 3.45 1.13 1.78
C VAL A 91 2.12 1.80 1.46
N ALA A 92 2.09 2.56 0.38
CA ALA A 92 0.91 3.28 -0.09
C ALA A 92 0.92 3.34 -1.62
N VAL A 93 -0.15 3.87 -2.21
CA VAL A 93 -0.24 4.08 -3.66
C VAL A 93 -0.34 5.57 -3.94
N ALA A 94 0.48 6.07 -4.85
CA ALA A 94 0.45 7.47 -5.26
C ALA A 94 -0.80 7.77 -6.10
N LEU A 95 -1.34 8.96 -5.92
CA LEU A 95 -2.49 9.46 -6.68
C LEU A 95 -2.10 10.59 -7.65
N GLY A 96 -0.84 11.00 -7.62
CA GLY A 96 -0.40 12.22 -8.30
C GLY A 96 -0.58 13.45 -7.42
N ASP A 97 -0.01 14.57 -7.83
CA ASP A 97 -0.13 15.88 -7.15
C ASP A 97 0.32 15.85 -5.68
N GLY A 98 1.25 14.96 -5.34
CA GLY A 98 1.76 14.85 -3.97
C GLY A 98 0.83 14.15 -2.99
N LEU A 99 -0.20 13.47 -3.48
CA LEU A 99 -1.18 12.73 -2.66
C LEU A 99 -0.97 11.24 -2.73
N MET A 100 -1.36 10.55 -1.67
CA MET A 100 -1.30 9.09 -1.60
C MET A 100 -2.56 8.50 -0.98
N LEU A 101 -2.85 7.25 -1.35
CA LEU A 101 -3.91 6.43 -0.77
C LEU A 101 -3.26 5.36 0.10
N GLU A 102 -3.68 5.26 1.35
CA GLU A 102 -3.09 4.32 2.31
C GLU A 102 -4.12 3.73 3.26
N ALA A 103 -3.81 2.58 3.84
CA ALA A 103 -4.41 2.13 5.09
C ALA A 103 -3.41 2.51 6.18
N GLY A 104 -3.75 3.47 7.01
CA GLY A 104 -2.82 4.05 7.97
C GLY A 104 -3.48 4.57 9.24
N GLY A 105 -2.66 5.11 10.14
CA GLY A 105 -3.13 5.62 11.44
C GLY A 105 -3.34 4.53 12.48
N GLY A 106 -3.01 3.26 12.17
CA GLY A 106 -3.15 2.12 13.07
C GLY A 106 -1.82 1.42 13.33
N GLY A 107 -1.88 0.34 14.09
CA GLY A 107 -0.72 -0.48 14.41
C GLY A 107 -1.13 -1.86 14.91
N SER A 108 -0.21 -2.57 15.56
CA SER A 108 -0.43 -3.95 15.99
C SER A 108 -1.57 -4.13 17.00
N ALA A 109 -2.00 -3.05 17.67
CA ALA A 109 -3.15 -3.08 18.57
C ALA A 109 -4.49 -3.07 17.82
N CYS A 110 -4.52 -2.72 16.54
CA CYS A 110 -5.73 -2.62 15.72
C CYS A 110 -6.11 -3.99 15.16
N LYS A 111 -6.50 -4.92 16.01
CA LYS A 111 -6.79 -6.32 15.61
C LYS A 111 -8.22 -6.54 15.12
N THR A 112 -9.12 -5.61 15.42
CA THR A 112 -10.52 -5.67 14.97
C THR A 112 -10.98 -4.27 14.59
N ALA A 113 -12.11 -4.17 13.89
CA ALA A 113 -12.70 -2.88 13.56
C ALA A 113 -12.99 -2.04 14.82
N ALA A 114 -13.44 -2.69 15.88
CA ALA A 114 -13.79 -2.02 17.14
C ALA A 114 -12.57 -1.40 17.86
N THR A 115 -11.38 -1.99 17.67
CA THR A 115 -10.15 -1.50 18.32
C THR A 115 -9.28 -0.66 17.37
N SER A 116 -9.71 -0.46 16.14
CA SER A 116 -8.93 0.28 15.16
C SER A 116 -8.91 1.78 15.44
N THR A 117 -7.72 2.37 15.31
CA THR A 117 -7.51 3.82 15.39
C THR A 117 -7.20 4.42 14.01
N GLY A 118 -7.18 3.60 12.97
CA GLY A 118 -6.84 4.02 11.61
C GLY A 118 -7.84 3.54 10.57
N PHE A 119 -7.64 3.98 9.36
CA PHE A 119 -8.55 3.64 8.25
C PHE A 119 -7.88 3.89 6.90
N VAL A 120 -8.53 3.42 5.83
CA VAL A 120 -8.13 3.71 4.45
C VAL A 120 -8.49 5.16 4.15
N ARG A 121 -7.50 5.93 3.69
CA ARG A 121 -7.63 7.37 3.52
C ARG A 121 -6.70 7.93 2.45
N ILE A 122 -6.99 9.15 2.02
CA ILE A 122 -6.10 9.94 1.15
C ILE A 122 -5.42 11.00 2.03
N ARG A 123 -4.12 11.19 1.82
CA ARG A 123 -3.36 12.24 2.50
C ARG A 123 -2.14 12.65 1.67
N PRO A 124 -1.46 13.76 2.01
CA PRO A 124 -0.17 14.11 1.40
C PRO A 124 0.87 13.01 1.64
N ILE A 125 1.78 12.82 0.69
CA ILE A 125 2.85 11.84 0.81
C ILE A 125 3.70 12.17 2.04
N ARG A 126 3.93 11.15 2.87
CA ARG A 126 4.72 11.30 4.11
C ARG A 126 6.18 11.56 3.79
N LYS A 127 6.85 12.29 4.69
CA LYS A 127 8.26 12.68 4.51
C LYS A 127 9.24 11.51 4.62
N ASP A 128 8.85 10.40 5.25
CA ASP A 128 9.69 9.21 5.39
C ASP A 128 9.61 8.27 4.18
N VAL A 129 9.13 8.74 3.04
CA VAL A 129 9.15 8.00 1.79
C VAL A 129 10.59 7.72 1.36
N VAL A 130 10.91 6.46 1.06
CA VAL A 130 12.26 6.04 0.69
C VAL A 130 12.35 5.48 -0.72
N ALA A 131 11.22 5.08 -1.31
CA ALA A 131 11.20 4.52 -2.65
C ALA A 131 9.86 4.72 -3.34
N CYS A 132 9.91 4.77 -4.65
CA CYS A 132 8.75 4.80 -5.53
C CYS A 132 8.98 3.73 -6.61
N VAL A 133 8.01 2.84 -6.80
CA VAL A 133 8.10 1.78 -7.80
C VAL A 133 6.91 1.92 -8.74
N TYR A 134 7.15 1.91 -10.05
CA TYR A 134 6.09 2.02 -11.04
C TYR A 134 6.11 0.85 -12.02
N LEU A 135 4.94 0.59 -12.62
CA LEU A 135 4.82 -0.46 -13.63
C LEU A 135 5.62 -0.05 -14.87
N LYS A 136 6.53 -0.91 -15.26
CA LYS A 136 7.36 -0.69 -16.43
C LYS A 136 6.53 -0.94 -17.70
N LYS A 137 6.47 0.05 -18.54
CA LYS A 137 5.78 -0.06 -19.83
C LYS A 137 6.70 -0.66 -20.89
#